data_fc926e313b1aa751925f5c97e5d08197
#
_entry.id   fc926e313b1aa751925f5c97e5d08197
#
_cell.length_a   1.000
_cell.length_b   1.000
_cell.length_c   1.000
_cell.angle_alpha   90.00
_cell.angle_beta   90.00
_cell.angle_gamma   90.00
#
_symmetry.space_group_name_H-M   'P 1'
#
loop_
_entity.id
_entity.type
_entity.pdbx_description
1 polymer ?
#
loop_
_entity_poly.entity_id
_entity_poly.type
_entity_poly.pdbx_seq_one_letter_code
_entity_poly.pdbx_strand_id
1 'polypeptide(L)'
;MKGRFTILTLMMAMFIMVSCDNNDSFDDGKLSEKQVPKAVLAEFEEKYPDATNVTWAKKYDSYAVASFTTSGKQTSGKDHTAWFEWGTGKWNMTEVEMPYSMIPEAVKTAFEASAYSKSPWVRDNEVDFLQRPDNTEALYVINVEKKESGVETEMELYYTAAGVLVKEIADVDKDNDYHDYLPQTPSDAINAWLNTNYPGARMVDMEREHNSTEIEFVCNGLKYEAVFDASNQWVYTKTDFGRNYASLVPEVVMTALTGKYSTSEWRVEDAEEFESAANHYFCFELERLQSAWDDEIDVYISVDGTFIERPQNPEIPGGEGGNVPVAEDLLTFIQQQYSGAVVIGKEYDDGLLEIKISHNGLIKEVKFNGRNQWVKTEYDIYNYEDLPLAVRTTLEADKDFQKVKMEMEATETPSDTVYKIEIETSRAEVQYNINDAGALLHKEYEE
;
A
#
# COMPACT_ATOMS: atom_id res chain seq x y z
N MET A 1 17.03 -3.02 11.50
CA MET A 1 16.04 -3.57 10.59
C MET A 1 14.96 -2.53 10.42
N LYS A 2 15.01 -1.77 9.36
CA LYS A 2 13.94 -0.85 8.97
C LYS A 2 13.23 -1.53 7.81
N GLY A 3 11.99 -1.97 8.05
CA GLY A 3 11.16 -2.44 6.96
C GLY A 3 11.05 -1.32 5.93
N ARG A 4 11.49 -1.57 4.73
CA ARG A 4 11.17 -0.70 3.62
C ARG A 4 9.68 -0.82 3.37
N PHE A 5 9.01 0.28 3.56
CA PHE A 5 7.73 0.50 2.95
C PHE A 5 7.91 0.43 1.44
N THR A 6 7.35 -0.58 0.82
CA THR A 6 6.87 -0.37 -0.54
C THR A 6 5.82 0.71 -0.38
N ILE A 7 6.23 1.96 -0.62
CA ILE A 7 5.28 3.05 -0.71
C ILE A 7 4.45 2.74 -1.96
N LEU A 8 3.41 1.95 -1.74
CA LEU A 8 2.24 2.08 -2.57
C LEU A 8 1.78 3.51 -2.28
N THR A 9 1.98 4.40 -3.23
CA THR A 9 1.59 5.80 -3.11
C THR A 9 0.07 5.80 -3.00
N LEU A 10 -0.40 5.68 -1.77
CA LEU A 10 -1.80 5.94 -1.44
C LEU A 10 -1.96 7.44 -1.60
N MET A 11 -2.50 7.87 -2.72
CA MET A 11 -2.94 9.24 -2.90
C MET A 11 -4.08 9.52 -1.91
N MET A 12 -3.71 10.06 -0.78
CA MET A 12 -4.64 10.70 0.13
C MET A 12 -5.08 12.01 -0.52
N ALA A 13 -6.26 12.00 -1.12
CA ALA A 13 -6.92 13.22 -1.53
C ALA A 13 -7.15 14.08 -0.29
N MET A 14 -6.24 15.02 -0.05
CA MET A 14 -6.38 16.05 0.99
C MET A 14 -7.48 16.99 0.58
N PHE A 15 -8.70 16.73 1.02
CA PHE A 15 -9.75 17.74 1.03
C PHE A 15 -9.30 18.88 1.94
N ILE A 16 -8.87 19.98 1.34
CA ILE A 16 -8.71 21.26 2.06
C ILE A 16 -10.09 21.68 2.51
N MET A 17 -10.44 21.37 3.74
CA MET A 17 -11.56 21.98 4.42
C MET A 17 -11.18 23.44 4.67
N VAL A 18 -11.76 24.33 3.89
CA VAL A 18 -11.81 25.75 4.25
C VAL A 18 -12.49 25.83 5.62
N SER A 19 -11.71 26.09 6.64
CA SER A 19 -12.18 26.39 7.98
C SER A 19 -13.00 27.68 7.90
N CYS A 20 -14.31 27.54 7.83
CA CYS A 20 -15.21 28.56 8.35
C CYS A 20 -15.39 28.25 9.84
N ASP A 21 -14.79 29.09 10.64
CA ASP A 21 -14.99 29.20 12.07
C ASP A 21 -16.47 29.45 12.38
N ASN A 22 -17.20 28.35 12.59
CA ASN A 22 -18.50 28.39 13.26
C ASN A 22 -18.45 27.26 14.30
N ASN A 23 -18.56 27.70 15.53
CA ASN A 23 -18.62 26.95 16.75
C ASN A 23 -19.94 26.13 16.79
N ASP A 24 -20.01 25.10 15.93
CA ASP A 24 -21.00 24.03 16.03
C ASP A 24 -20.25 22.78 16.48
N SER A 25 -20.50 22.39 17.72
CA SER A 25 -20.19 21.04 18.20
C SER A 25 -20.73 20.04 17.18
N PHE A 26 -19.85 19.34 16.47
CA PHE A 26 -20.24 18.16 15.70
C PHE A 26 -20.95 17.21 16.67
N ASP A 27 -22.27 17.19 16.60
CA ASP A 27 -23.08 16.15 17.17
C ASP A 27 -22.67 14.88 16.40
N ASP A 28 -22.03 13.92 17.05
CA ASP A 28 -21.43 12.69 16.50
C ASP A 28 -22.45 11.80 15.74
N GLY A 29 -23.34 12.36 14.97
CA GLY A 29 -24.38 11.64 14.24
C GLY A 29 -25.26 10.73 15.11
N LYS A 30 -25.24 10.91 16.43
CA LYS A 30 -26.00 10.10 17.38
C LYS A 30 -27.48 10.12 17.08
N LEU A 31 -28.05 8.93 16.95
CA LEU A 31 -29.46 8.74 16.63
C LEU A 31 -30.21 8.17 17.84
N SER A 32 -31.43 8.61 18.02
CA SER A 32 -32.38 7.81 18.78
C SER A 32 -32.86 6.64 17.93
N GLU A 33 -33.20 5.52 18.55
CA GLU A 33 -33.71 4.31 17.86
C GLU A 33 -34.87 4.63 16.89
N LYS A 34 -35.73 5.60 17.24
CA LYS A 34 -36.86 6.04 16.39
C LYS A 34 -36.44 6.68 15.06
N GLN A 35 -35.21 7.17 14.96
CA GLN A 35 -34.63 7.77 13.76
C GLN A 35 -33.95 6.74 12.86
N VAL A 36 -33.66 5.55 13.39
CA VAL A 36 -33.07 4.44 12.63
C VAL A 36 -34.11 3.84 11.69
N PRO A 37 -33.77 3.56 10.42
CA PRO A 37 -34.69 2.88 9.51
C PRO A 37 -35.20 1.56 10.05
N LYS A 38 -36.48 1.28 9.84
CA LYS A 38 -37.12 0.04 10.35
C LYS A 38 -36.48 -1.23 9.79
N ALA A 39 -35.98 -1.19 8.55
CA ALA A 39 -35.27 -2.31 7.93
C ALA A 39 -33.97 -2.61 8.67
N VAL A 40 -33.23 -1.58 9.08
CA VAL A 40 -32.00 -1.71 9.89
C VAL A 40 -32.31 -2.31 11.24
N LEU A 41 -33.34 -1.82 11.95
CA LEU A 41 -33.73 -2.35 13.27
C LEU A 41 -34.12 -3.83 13.19
N ALA A 42 -34.87 -4.20 12.14
CA ALA A 42 -35.30 -5.58 11.96
C ALA A 42 -34.10 -6.53 11.70
N GLU A 43 -33.18 -6.14 10.86
CA GLU A 43 -31.96 -6.90 10.56
C GLU A 43 -31.05 -7.00 11.81
N PHE A 44 -30.93 -5.89 12.55
CA PHE A 44 -30.15 -5.86 13.79
C PHE A 44 -30.74 -6.79 14.86
N GLU A 45 -32.08 -6.74 15.11
CA GLU A 45 -32.76 -7.60 16.08
C GLU A 45 -32.66 -9.09 15.71
N GLU A 46 -32.73 -9.42 14.41
CA GLU A 46 -32.56 -10.77 13.92
C GLU A 46 -31.15 -11.29 14.14
N LYS A 47 -30.15 -10.46 13.83
CA LYS A 47 -28.73 -10.85 13.89
C LYS A 47 -28.17 -10.84 15.30
N TYR A 48 -28.63 -9.92 16.16
CA TYR A 48 -28.10 -9.70 17.52
C TYR A 48 -29.21 -9.68 18.57
N PRO A 49 -29.94 -10.80 18.74
CA PRO A 49 -31.10 -10.87 19.68
C PRO A 49 -30.71 -10.65 21.14
N ASP A 50 -29.45 -10.90 21.52
CA ASP A 50 -28.93 -10.73 22.87
C ASP A 50 -28.15 -9.40 23.06
N ALA A 51 -28.26 -8.47 22.13
CA ALA A 51 -27.59 -7.17 22.21
C ALA A 51 -28.16 -6.33 23.38
N THR A 52 -27.26 -5.67 24.09
CA THR A 52 -27.60 -4.76 25.20
C THR A 52 -26.80 -3.46 25.05
N ASN A 53 -27.23 -2.40 25.72
CA ASN A 53 -26.57 -1.08 25.67
C ASN A 53 -26.38 -0.53 24.24
N VAL A 54 -27.38 -0.75 23.38
CA VAL A 54 -27.32 -0.36 21.97
C VAL A 54 -27.35 1.15 21.84
N THR A 55 -26.38 1.69 21.12
CA THR A 55 -26.33 3.09 20.68
C THR A 55 -26.25 3.15 19.17
N TRP A 56 -26.82 4.19 18.56
CA TRP A 56 -26.88 4.32 17.13
C TRP A 56 -26.22 5.62 16.66
N ALA A 57 -25.53 5.55 15.53
CA ALA A 57 -25.01 6.70 14.81
C ALA A 57 -25.30 6.57 13.30
N LYS A 58 -25.32 7.70 12.60
CA LYS A 58 -25.31 7.73 11.13
C LYS A 58 -23.92 8.13 10.68
N LYS A 59 -23.29 7.27 9.88
CA LYS A 59 -21.94 7.54 9.32
C LYS A 59 -22.00 7.58 7.79
N TYR A 60 -21.14 8.42 7.19
CA TYR A 60 -20.95 8.55 5.73
C TYR A 60 -22.26 8.71 4.93
N ASP A 61 -23.31 9.30 5.54
CA ASP A 61 -24.66 9.46 4.98
C ASP A 61 -25.37 8.17 4.52
N SER A 62 -24.65 7.09 4.38
CA SER A 62 -25.09 5.81 3.80
C SER A 62 -25.25 4.68 4.81
N TYR A 63 -24.79 4.85 6.03
CA TYR A 63 -24.77 3.77 7.01
C TYR A 63 -25.44 4.14 8.33
N ALA A 64 -26.17 3.18 8.91
CA ALA A 64 -26.53 3.15 10.32
C ALA A 64 -25.53 2.26 11.04
N VAL A 65 -24.93 2.76 12.10
CA VAL A 65 -23.90 2.07 12.87
C VAL A 65 -24.43 1.83 14.29
N ALA A 66 -24.44 0.58 14.72
CA ALA A 66 -24.82 0.18 16.06
C ALA A 66 -23.60 -0.19 16.88
N SER A 67 -23.37 0.47 18.01
CA SER A 67 -22.42 0.01 19.03
C SER A 67 -23.18 -0.63 20.17
N PHE A 68 -22.80 -1.84 20.59
CA PHE A 68 -23.54 -2.63 21.57
C PHE A 68 -22.65 -3.68 22.26
N THR A 69 -23.17 -4.23 23.34
CA THR A 69 -22.54 -5.36 24.07
C THR A 69 -23.39 -6.61 23.94
N THR A 70 -22.79 -7.79 23.94
CA THR A 70 -23.50 -9.06 23.97
C THR A 70 -23.23 -9.83 25.26
N SER A 71 -24.21 -10.60 25.75
CA SER A 71 -24.08 -11.37 26.97
C SER A 71 -23.46 -12.76 26.80
N GLY A 72 -22.82 -13.03 25.68
CA GLY A 72 -22.19 -14.32 25.37
C GLY A 72 -20.98 -14.64 26.25
N LYS A 73 -20.80 -15.91 26.60
CA LYS A 73 -19.70 -16.40 27.45
C LYS A 73 -18.31 -16.26 26.84
N GLN A 74 -18.19 -15.86 25.58
CA GLN A 74 -16.92 -15.77 24.85
C GLN A 74 -16.41 -14.36 24.68
N THR A 75 -17.23 -13.35 24.84
CA THR A 75 -16.85 -11.94 24.76
C THR A 75 -17.34 -11.25 26.03
N SER A 76 -16.50 -11.25 27.05
CA SER A 76 -16.83 -10.66 28.35
C SER A 76 -17.01 -9.14 28.25
N GLY A 77 -18.21 -8.68 27.90
CA GLY A 77 -18.60 -7.27 27.96
C GLY A 77 -17.92 -6.39 26.93
N LYS A 78 -17.48 -6.96 25.81
CA LYS A 78 -16.76 -6.26 24.76
C LYS A 78 -17.71 -5.57 23.79
N ASP A 79 -17.27 -4.43 23.32
CA ASP A 79 -18.03 -3.61 22.40
C ASP A 79 -18.01 -4.22 21.00
N HIS A 80 -19.20 -4.24 20.39
CA HIS A 80 -19.41 -4.63 19.00
C HIS A 80 -19.82 -3.38 18.24
N THR A 81 -19.30 -3.21 17.04
CA THR A 81 -19.73 -2.16 16.11
C THR A 81 -20.25 -2.80 14.83
N ALA A 82 -21.54 -2.65 14.54
CA ALA A 82 -22.16 -3.25 13.37
C ALA A 82 -22.67 -2.20 12.38
N TRP A 83 -22.39 -2.41 11.11
CA TRP A 83 -22.66 -1.51 10.00
C TRP A 83 -23.78 -2.02 9.11
N PHE A 84 -24.78 -1.18 8.87
CA PHE A 84 -25.97 -1.49 8.05
C PHE A 84 -26.18 -0.40 7.00
N GLU A 85 -26.50 -0.78 5.78
CA GLU A 85 -26.90 0.17 4.75
C GLU A 85 -28.17 0.92 5.18
N TRP A 86 -28.11 2.24 5.16
CA TRP A 86 -29.23 3.10 5.58
C TRP A 86 -30.53 2.84 4.82
N GLY A 87 -30.41 2.65 3.50
CA GLY A 87 -31.57 2.53 2.61
C GLY A 87 -32.22 1.15 2.59
N THR A 88 -31.42 0.09 2.68
CA THR A 88 -31.87 -1.30 2.54
C THR A 88 -31.98 -2.04 3.87
N GLY A 89 -31.22 -1.62 4.87
CA GLY A 89 -31.05 -2.34 6.12
C GLY A 89 -30.05 -3.48 6.05
N LYS A 90 -29.44 -3.73 4.89
CA LYS A 90 -28.49 -4.84 4.71
C LYS A 90 -27.30 -4.67 5.65
N TRP A 91 -27.00 -5.75 6.38
CA TRP A 91 -25.79 -5.84 7.18
C TRP A 91 -24.57 -5.98 6.30
N ASN A 92 -23.49 -5.24 6.62
CA ASN A 92 -22.25 -5.23 5.86
C ASN A 92 -21.06 -5.74 6.68
N MET A 93 -20.91 -5.31 7.92
CA MET A 93 -19.77 -5.68 8.74
C MET A 93 -20.12 -5.62 10.22
N THR A 94 -19.41 -6.41 11.02
CA THR A 94 -19.36 -6.27 12.47
C THR A 94 -17.92 -6.39 12.92
N GLU A 95 -17.47 -5.38 13.58
CA GLU A 95 -16.23 -5.33 14.32
C GLU A 95 -16.48 -5.88 15.73
N VAL A 96 -15.60 -6.76 16.17
CA VAL A 96 -15.65 -7.37 17.50
C VAL A 96 -14.27 -7.35 18.12
N GLU A 97 -14.10 -6.57 19.15
CA GLU A 97 -12.87 -6.57 19.93
C GLU A 97 -12.76 -7.87 20.75
N MET A 98 -11.67 -8.60 20.62
CA MET A 98 -11.47 -9.87 21.32
C MET A 98 -10.04 -10.05 21.86
N PRO A 99 -9.86 -10.83 22.95
CA PRO A 99 -8.52 -11.14 23.45
C PRO A 99 -7.69 -11.91 22.42
N TYR A 100 -6.39 -11.58 22.27
CA TYR A 100 -5.45 -12.32 21.42
C TYR A 100 -5.47 -13.84 21.66
N SER A 101 -5.70 -14.28 22.88
CA SER A 101 -5.78 -15.71 23.20
C SER A 101 -6.90 -16.45 22.45
N MET A 102 -7.92 -15.73 21.98
CA MET A 102 -9.13 -16.29 21.35
C MET A 102 -9.09 -16.33 19.82
N ILE A 103 -8.12 -15.66 19.18
CA ILE A 103 -7.99 -15.69 17.72
C ILE A 103 -7.51 -17.07 17.22
N PRO A 104 -7.71 -17.40 15.93
CA PRO A 104 -7.27 -18.67 15.35
C PRO A 104 -5.77 -18.93 15.54
N GLU A 105 -5.41 -20.20 15.78
CA GLU A 105 -4.01 -20.59 15.98
C GLU A 105 -3.13 -20.30 14.74
N ALA A 106 -3.70 -20.37 13.55
CA ALA A 106 -3.01 -20.03 12.32
C ALA A 106 -2.59 -18.55 12.29
N VAL A 107 -3.46 -17.65 12.76
CA VAL A 107 -3.17 -16.20 12.87
C VAL A 107 -2.04 -15.98 13.90
N LYS A 108 -2.13 -16.62 15.08
CA LYS A 108 -1.05 -16.53 16.09
C LYS A 108 0.29 -16.99 15.53
N THR A 109 0.30 -18.15 14.86
CA THR A 109 1.51 -18.72 14.28
C THR A 109 2.12 -17.78 13.23
N ALA A 110 1.30 -17.21 12.36
CA ALA A 110 1.73 -16.26 11.35
C ALA A 110 2.31 -14.98 11.98
N PHE A 111 1.59 -14.39 12.94
CA PHE A 111 2.06 -13.21 13.66
C PHE A 111 3.36 -13.48 14.43
N GLU A 112 3.44 -14.57 15.20
CA GLU A 112 4.63 -14.93 15.99
C GLU A 112 5.87 -15.20 15.11
N ALA A 113 5.65 -15.57 13.85
CA ALA A 113 6.71 -15.71 12.87
C ALA A 113 7.15 -14.40 12.22
N SER A 114 6.35 -13.33 12.30
CA SER A 114 6.63 -12.02 11.70
C SER A 114 7.73 -11.25 12.43
N ALA A 115 8.23 -10.17 11.81
CA ALA A 115 9.13 -9.21 12.45
C ALA A 115 8.42 -8.44 13.57
N TYR A 116 7.13 -8.21 13.43
CA TYR A 116 6.28 -7.46 14.36
C TYR A 116 6.05 -8.15 15.72
N SER A 117 6.33 -9.45 15.82
CA SER A 117 6.29 -10.19 17.09
C SER A 117 7.53 -9.98 17.97
N LYS A 118 8.54 -9.26 17.48
CA LYS A 118 9.86 -9.11 18.10
C LYS A 118 10.09 -7.67 18.55
N SER A 119 10.89 -7.50 19.63
CA SER A 119 11.36 -6.17 20.05
C SER A 119 12.02 -5.44 18.87
N PRO A 120 11.74 -4.14 18.66
CA PRO A 120 11.11 -3.20 19.63
C PRO A 120 9.57 -3.17 19.57
N TRP A 121 8.92 -3.93 18.72
CA TRP A 121 7.47 -3.94 18.60
C TRP A 121 6.77 -4.54 19.82
N VAL A 122 5.67 -3.95 20.20
CA VAL A 122 4.79 -4.39 21.28
C VAL A 122 3.38 -4.52 20.73
N ARG A 123 2.78 -5.68 20.86
CA ARG A 123 1.43 -5.98 20.42
C ARG A 123 0.42 -5.56 21.48
N ASP A 124 -0.76 -5.09 21.06
CA ASP A 124 -1.89 -4.88 21.92
C ASP A 124 -2.47 -6.19 22.48
N ASN A 125 -3.13 -6.10 23.63
CA ASN A 125 -3.75 -7.27 24.24
C ASN A 125 -4.99 -7.77 23.52
N GLU A 126 -5.64 -6.90 22.78
CA GLU A 126 -6.88 -7.11 22.07
C GLU A 126 -6.64 -7.12 20.56
N VAL A 127 -7.55 -7.72 19.84
CA VAL A 127 -7.49 -7.90 18.38
C VAL A 127 -8.89 -7.59 17.86
N ASP A 128 -9.00 -6.83 16.81
CA ASP A 128 -10.25 -6.54 16.16
C ASP A 128 -10.59 -7.63 15.15
N PHE A 129 -11.76 -8.19 15.26
CA PHE A 129 -12.29 -9.17 14.33
C PHE A 129 -13.34 -8.51 13.43
N LEU A 130 -13.03 -8.35 12.16
CA LEU A 130 -13.93 -7.83 11.14
C LEU A 130 -14.72 -8.98 10.53
N GLN A 131 -15.92 -9.23 11.07
CA GLN A 131 -16.86 -10.19 10.49
C GLN A 131 -17.54 -9.53 9.29
N ARG A 132 -17.48 -10.16 8.12
CA ARG A 132 -18.04 -9.67 6.86
C ARG A 132 -18.93 -10.74 6.19
N PRO A 133 -19.75 -10.41 5.16
CA PRO A 133 -20.59 -11.39 4.46
C PRO A 133 -19.78 -12.54 3.84
N ASP A 134 -20.44 -13.67 3.57
CA ASP A 134 -19.81 -14.93 3.13
C ASP A 134 -18.96 -14.84 1.87
N ASN A 135 -19.19 -13.85 1.00
CA ASN A 135 -18.39 -13.62 -0.21
C ASN A 135 -17.14 -12.76 0.03
N THR A 136 -16.95 -12.25 1.26
CA THR A 136 -15.84 -11.40 1.66
C THR A 136 -15.05 -12.10 2.77
N GLU A 137 -13.73 -11.96 2.77
CA GLU A 137 -12.88 -12.58 3.79
C GLU A 137 -13.06 -11.87 5.13
N ALA A 138 -13.23 -12.62 6.22
CA ALA A 138 -13.20 -12.07 7.56
C ALA A 138 -11.76 -11.84 8.00
N LEU A 139 -11.49 -10.71 8.68
CA LEU A 139 -10.13 -10.30 9.01
C LEU A 139 -9.92 -10.19 10.52
N TYR A 140 -8.72 -10.50 10.97
CA TYR A 140 -8.21 -10.28 12.31
C TYR A 140 -7.15 -9.19 12.23
N VAL A 141 -7.38 -8.06 12.90
CA VAL A 141 -6.47 -6.91 12.90
C VAL A 141 -5.67 -6.91 14.18
N ILE A 142 -4.37 -7.09 14.07
CA ILE A 142 -3.44 -7.06 15.19
C ILE A 142 -2.71 -5.73 15.17
N ASN A 143 -2.91 -4.92 16.22
CA ASN A 143 -2.25 -3.65 16.40
C ASN A 143 -0.92 -3.85 17.12
N VAL A 144 0.13 -3.22 16.60
CA VAL A 144 1.47 -3.22 17.17
C VAL A 144 2.04 -1.82 17.21
N GLU A 145 2.70 -1.47 18.30
CA GLU A 145 3.38 -0.19 18.47
C GLU A 145 4.87 -0.39 18.72
N LYS A 146 5.68 0.58 18.31
CA LYS A 146 7.08 0.71 18.75
C LYS A 146 7.39 2.15 19.10
N LYS A 147 8.25 2.32 20.10
CA LYS A 147 8.77 3.61 20.52
C LYS A 147 10.28 3.63 20.36
N GLU A 148 10.76 4.35 19.37
CA GLU A 148 12.19 4.55 19.14
C GLU A 148 12.52 6.04 19.05
N SER A 149 13.53 6.48 19.80
CA SER A 149 14.03 7.86 19.81
C SER A 149 12.94 8.94 20.06
N GLY A 150 11.87 8.59 20.79
CA GLY A 150 10.76 9.51 21.09
C GLY A 150 9.68 9.54 20.01
N VAL A 151 9.82 8.78 18.92
CA VAL A 151 8.80 8.61 17.89
C VAL A 151 8.03 7.32 18.19
N GLU A 152 6.71 7.42 18.16
CA GLU A 152 5.78 6.28 18.24
C GLU A 152 5.33 5.93 16.82
N THR A 153 5.46 4.67 16.46
CA THR A 153 4.97 4.12 15.19
C THR A 153 3.97 3.03 15.52
N GLU A 154 2.78 3.15 14.99
CA GLU A 154 1.72 2.16 15.13
C GLU A 154 1.49 1.47 13.77
N MET A 155 1.21 0.15 13.79
CA MET A 155 0.92 -0.64 12.59
C MET A 155 -0.27 -1.53 12.84
N GLU A 156 -1.16 -1.59 11.87
CA GLU A 156 -2.27 -2.53 11.80
C GLU A 156 -1.94 -3.68 10.84
N LEU A 157 -2.04 -4.90 11.33
CA LEU A 157 -1.71 -6.11 10.58
C LEU A 157 -2.97 -6.94 10.35
N TYR A 158 -3.42 -7.05 9.12
CA TYR A 158 -4.67 -7.70 8.73
C TYR A 158 -4.43 -9.14 8.29
N TYR A 159 -4.95 -10.09 9.06
CA TYR A 159 -4.82 -11.52 8.81
C TYR A 159 -6.15 -12.17 8.47
N THR A 160 -6.15 -13.10 7.53
CA THR A 160 -7.27 -14.05 7.36
C THR A 160 -7.30 -15.07 8.49
N ALA A 161 -8.41 -15.78 8.68
CA ALA A 161 -8.49 -16.88 9.65
C ALA A 161 -7.48 -18.01 9.39
N ALA A 162 -6.98 -18.14 8.17
CA ALA A 162 -5.93 -19.08 7.79
C ALA A 162 -4.51 -18.60 8.09
N GLY A 163 -4.35 -17.37 8.61
CA GLY A 163 -3.05 -16.78 8.95
C GLY A 163 -2.33 -16.16 7.74
N VAL A 164 -3.05 -15.87 6.65
CA VAL A 164 -2.48 -15.11 5.54
C VAL A 164 -2.51 -13.63 5.93
N LEU A 165 -1.36 -12.96 5.93
CA LEU A 165 -1.25 -11.50 6.09
C LEU A 165 -1.65 -10.85 4.76
N VAL A 166 -2.74 -10.10 4.77
CA VAL A 166 -3.28 -9.51 3.54
C VAL A 166 -3.03 -8.02 3.43
N LYS A 167 -2.81 -7.33 4.55
CA LYS A 167 -2.50 -5.89 4.53
C LYS A 167 -1.71 -5.48 5.76
N GLU A 168 -0.82 -4.50 5.58
CA GLU A 168 -0.07 -3.82 6.64
C GLU A 168 -0.29 -2.31 6.47
N ILE A 169 -0.80 -1.65 7.48
CA ILE A 169 -1.09 -0.20 7.44
C ILE A 169 -0.37 0.47 8.59
N ALA A 170 0.38 1.54 8.29
CA ALA A 170 0.85 2.43 9.34
C ALA A 170 -0.35 3.23 9.86
N ASP A 171 -0.68 3.05 11.13
CA ASP A 171 -1.75 3.81 11.75
C ASP A 171 -1.29 5.25 11.97
N VAL A 172 -1.88 6.15 11.21
CA VAL A 172 -1.63 7.59 11.30
C VAL A 172 -2.80 8.30 12.01
N ASP A 173 -3.97 7.67 12.06
CA ASP A 173 -5.21 8.22 12.63
C ASP A 173 -5.81 7.28 13.68
N LYS A 174 -5.87 7.75 14.93
CA LYS A 174 -6.38 6.99 16.10
C LYS A 174 -7.89 6.66 16.07
N ASP A 175 -8.60 7.05 15.04
CA ASP A 175 -10.05 6.88 14.90
C ASP A 175 -10.41 5.94 13.74
N ASN A 176 -9.62 4.87 13.51
CA ASN A 176 -9.92 3.89 12.48
C ASN A 176 -11.24 3.19 12.80
N ASP A 177 -12.25 3.42 11.98
CA ASP A 177 -13.57 2.80 12.10
C ASP A 177 -13.78 1.67 11.07
N TYR A 178 -12.71 1.23 10.40
CA TYR A 178 -12.68 0.16 9.39
C TYR A 178 -13.69 0.33 8.24
N HIS A 179 -14.17 1.55 7.98
CA HIS A 179 -15.17 1.79 6.94
C HIS A 179 -14.66 1.42 5.53
N ASP A 180 -13.36 1.50 5.29
CA ASP A 180 -12.71 1.12 4.03
C ASP A 180 -12.83 -0.38 3.75
N TYR A 181 -13.04 -1.19 4.81
CA TYR A 181 -13.25 -2.64 4.72
C TYR A 181 -14.72 -3.05 4.59
N LEU A 182 -15.64 -2.08 4.46
CA LEU A 182 -17.03 -2.39 4.15
C LEU A 182 -17.12 -3.09 2.79
N PRO A 183 -17.86 -4.22 2.69
CA PRO A 183 -17.87 -5.01 1.47
C PRO A 183 -18.34 -4.21 0.26
N GLN A 184 -17.55 -4.20 -0.78
CA GLN A 184 -17.91 -3.66 -2.07
C GLN A 184 -18.38 -4.79 -3.00
N THR A 185 -19.21 -4.45 -4.00
CA THR A 185 -19.72 -5.42 -4.94
C THR A 185 -19.03 -5.22 -6.30
N PRO A 186 -18.21 -6.17 -6.77
CA PRO A 186 -17.64 -6.12 -8.11
C PRO A 186 -18.73 -6.17 -9.19
N SER A 187 -18.38 -5.75 -10.39
CA SER A 187 -19.26 -5.93 -11.55
C SER A 187 -19.51 -7.41 -11.83
N ASP A 188 -20.61 -7.71 -12.54
CA ASP A 188 -20.92 -9.09 -12.95
C ASP A 188 -19.79 -9.73 -13.78
N ALA A 189 -19.08 -8.91 -14.59
CA ALA A 189 -17.96 -9.37 -15.40
C ALA A 189 -16.76 -9.79 -14.54
N ILE A 190 -16.40 -8.99 -13.55
CA ILE A 190 -15.32 -9.29 -12.58
C ILE A 190 -15.68 -10.52 -11.75
N ASN A 191 -16.92 -10.60 -11.25
CA ASN A 191 -17.40 -11.77 -10.51
C ASN A 191 -17.35 -13.06 -11.35
N ALA A 192 -17.74 -12.98 -12.63
CA ALA A 192 -17.67 -14.12 -13.54
C ALA A 192 -16.22 -14.55 -13.78
N TRP A 193 -15.30 -13.58 -13.95
CA TRP A 193 -13.88 -13.85 -14.11
C TRP A 193 -13.28 -14.51 -12.86
N LEU A 194 -13.55 -13.97 -11.64
CA LEU A 194 -13.12 -14.57 -10.37
C LEU A 194 -13.61 -16.01 -10.23
N ASN A 195 -14.90 -16.26 -10.43
CA ASN A 195 -15.47 -17.60 -10.30
C ASN A 195 -14.89 -18.61 -11.30
N THR A 196 -14.47 -18.13 -12.48
CA THR A 196 -13.89 -18.97 -13.53
C THR A 196 -12.43 -19.30 -13.26
N ASN A 197 -11.62 -18.30 -12.87
CA ASN A 197 -10.17 -18.44 -12.75
C ASN A 197 -9.74 -18.81 -11.32
N TYR A 198 -10.49 -18.36 -10.31
CA TYR A 198 -10.21 -18.58 -8.88
C TYR A 198 -11.45 -19.10 -8.13
N PRO A 199 -11.89 -20.33 -8.40
CA PRO A 199 -13.07 -20.90 -7.73
C PRO A 199 -12.88 -20.93 -6.21
N GLY A 200 -13.81 -20.31 -5.47
CA GLY A 200 -13.73 -20.22 -4.02
C GLY A 200 -12.94 -19.02 -3.51
N ALA A 201 -12.52 -18.10 -4.38
CA ALA A 201 -11.93 -16.84 -3.99
C ALA A 201 -12.86 -16.05 -3.05
N ARG A 202 -12.29 -15.41 -2.05
CA ARG A 202 -12.97 -14.53 -1.11
C ARG A 202 -12.30 -13.16 -1.17
N MET A 203 -13.09 -12.14 -1.44
CA MET A 203 -12.57 -10.78 -1.57
C MET A 203 -12.08 -10.24 -0.23
N VAL A 204 -10.96 -9.58 -0.26
CA VAL A 204 -10.39 -8.81 0.85
C VAL A 204 -10.79 -7.35 0.70
N ASP A 205 -10.48 -6.76 -0.45
CA ASP A 205 -10.70 -5.36 -0.75
C ASP A 205 -10.99 -5.14 -2.24
N MET A 206 -11.51 -3.97 -2.58
CA MET A 206 -11.71 -3.54 -3.96
C MET A 206 -11.55 -2.03 -4.06
N GLU A 207 -10.62 -1.58 -4.84
CA GLU A 207 -10.42 -0.17 -5.16
C GLU A 207 -10.88 0.15 -6.58
N ARG A 208 -11.49 1.31 -6.75
CA ARG A 208 -11.92 1.82 -8.05
C ARG A 208 -11.25 3.14 -8.34
N GLU A 209 -10.38 3.10 -9.29
CA GLU A 209 -9.80 4.29 -9.87
C GLU A 209 -10.57 4.74 -11.12
N HIS A 210 -10.14 5.87 -11.70
CA HIS A 210 -10.87 6.46 -12.82
C HIS A 210 -11.03 5.51 -14.01
N ASN A 211 -10.04 4.68 -14.29
CA ASN A 211 -9.99 3.80 -15.46
C ASN A 211 -9.68 2.33 -15.12
N SER A 212 -9.63 1.97 -13.85
CA SER A 212 -9.33 0.62 -13.40
C SER A 212 -10.17 0.23 -12.20
N THR A 213 -10.26 -1.08 -12.00
CA THR A 213 -10.75 -1.68 -10.77
C THR A 213 -9.69 -2.67 -10.33
N GLU A 214 -9.18 -2.50 -9.14
CA GLU A 214 -8.31 -3.44 -8.48
C GLU A 214 -9.12 -4.24 -7.48
N ILE A 215 -8.89 -5.54 -7.41
CA ILE A 215 -9.47 -6.41 -6.39
C ILE A 215 -8.37 -7.19 -5.69
N GLU A 216 -8.37 -7.14 -4.39
CA GLU A 216 -7.58 -8.02 -3.54
C GLU A 216 -8.46 -9.19 -3.07
N PHE A 217 -7.94 -10.40 -3.16
CA PHE A 217 -8.66 -11.59 -2.74
C PHE A 217 -7.73 -12.69 -2.25
N VAL A 218 -8.27 -13.62 -1.48
CA VAL A 218 -7.57 -14.83 -1.07
C VAL A 218 -8.19 -16.05 -1.75
N CYS A 219 -7.34 -16.95 -2.22
CA CYS A 219 -7.74 -18.22 -2.78
C CYS A 219 -6.70 -19.29 -2.44
N ASN A 220 -7.14 -20.46 -1.96
CA ASN A 220 -6.24 -21.56 -1.59
C ASN A 220 -5.09 -21.19 -0.62
N GLY A 221 -5.31 -20.20 0.24
CA GLY A 221 -4.33 -19.77 1.23
C GLY A 221 -3.25 -18.82 0.71
N LEU A 222 -3.43 -18.26 -0.49
CA LEU A 222 -2.58 -17.23 -1.07
C LEU A 222 -3.36 -15.93 -1.26
N LYS A 223 -2.65 -14.81 -1.19
CA LYS A 223 -3.15 -13.47 -1.55
C LYS A 223 -2.93 -13.21 -3.03
N TYR A 224 -3.91 -12.60 -3.65
CA TYR A 224 -3.92 -12.18 -5.05
C TYR A 224 -4.38 -10.73 -5.15
N GLU A 225 -3.79 -10.02 -6.08
CA GLU A 225 -4.24 -8.72 -6.57
C GLU A 225 -4.55 -8.87 -8.07
N ALA A 226 -5.76 -8.53 -8.50
CA ALA A 226 -6.11 -8.55 -9.92
C ALA A 226 -6.65 -7.21 -10.36
N VAL A 227 -6.13 -6.72 -11.48
CA VAL A 227 -6.48 -5.42 -12.05
C VAL A 227 -7.28 -5.59 -13.34
N PHE A 228 -8.34 -4.78 -13.44
CA PHE A 228 -9.25 -4.74 -14.58
C PHE A 228 -9.30 -3.32 -15.15
N ASP A 229 -9.41 -3.18 -16.46
CA ASP A 229 -9.58 -1.89 -17.12
C ASP A 229 -11.00 -1.31 -16.93
N ALA A 230 -11.24 -0.10 -17.43
CA ALA A 230 -12.55 0.58 -17.40
C ALA A 230 -13.69 -0.23 -18.06
N SER A 231 -13.37 -1.23 -18.90
CA SER A 231 -14.33 -2.14 -19.53
C SER A 231 -14.51 -3.43 -18.74
N ASN A 232 -13.92 -3.53 -17.55
CA ASN A 232 -13.83 -4.73 -16.69
C ASN A 232 -13.14 -5.92 -17.40
N GLN A 233 -12.19 -5.65 -18.31
CA GLN A 233 -11.34 -6.67 -18.89
C GLN A 233 -10.11 -6.84 -17.98
N TRP A 234 -9.76 -8.09 -17.70
CA TRP A 234 -8.57 -8.41 -16.92
C TRP A 234 -7.30 -7.90 -17.62
N VAL A 235 -6.42 -7.28 -16.85
CA VAL A 235 -5.14 -6.72 -17.29
C VAL A 235 -3.99 -7.56 -16.76
N TYR A 236 -3.91 -7.75 -15.46
CA TYR A 236 -2.90 -8.60 -14.82
C TYR A 236 -3.39 -9.14 -13.48
N THR A 237 -2.66 -10.11 -12.96
CA THR A 237 -2.76 -10.62 -11.60
C THR A 237 -1.38 -10.73 -10.98
N LYS A 238 -1.25 -10.33 -9.73
CA LYS A 238 -0.11 -10.64 -8.86
C LYS A 238 -0.54 -11.71 -7.86
N THR A 239 0.38 -12.60 -7.54
CA THR A 239 0.21 -13.62 -6.49
C THR A 239 1.34 -13.45 -5.50
N ASP A 240 1.02 -13.19 -4.26
CA ASP A 240 1.98 -13.15 -3.16
C ASP A 240 2.13 -14.56 -2.58
N PHE A 241 3.34 -15.11 -2.62
CA PHE A 241 3.65 -16.43 -2.08
C PHE A 241 4.04 -16.38 -0.60
N GLY A 242 4.33 -15.21 -0.06
CA GLY A 242 4.83 -15.03 1.28
C GLY A 242 6.01 -15.98 1.58
N ARG A 243 6.02 -16.53 2.77
CA ARG A 243 7.11 -17.44 3.20
C ARG A 243 7.08 -18.83 2.57
N ASN A 244 6.02 -19.18 1.86
CA ASN A 244 5.86 -20.50 1.25
C ASN A 244 6.39 -20.57 -0.19
N TYR A 245 6.98 -19.51 -0.70
CA TYR A 245 7.44 -19.37 -2.08
C TYR A 245 8.25 -20.58 -2.56
N ALA A 246 9.15 -21.12 -1.74
CA ALA A 246 10.04 -22.22 -2.13
C ALA A 246 9.31 -23.51 -2.53
N SER A 247 8.07 -23.69 -2.07
CA SER A 247 7.24 -24.86 -2.41
C SER A 247 6.23 -24.60 -3.52
N LEU A 248 6.02 -23.34 -3.87
CA LEU A 248 4.99 -22.87 -4.80
C LEU A 248 5.59 -22.39 -6.13
N VAL A 249 6.75 -21.75 -6.09
CA VAL A 249 7.47 -21.30 -7.28
C VAL A 249 8.03 -22.51 -8.05
N PRO A 250 7.93 -22.53 -9.39
CA PRO A 250 8.44 -23.64 -10.22
C PRO A 250 9.93 -23.94 -9.97
N GLU A 251 10.28 -25.22 -9.96
CA GLU A 251 11.66 -25.70 -9.69
C GLU A 251 12.70 -25.06 -10.64
N VAL A 252 12.34 -24.81 -11.91
CA VAL A 252 13.25 -24.20 -12.89
C VAL A 252 13.59 -22.76 -12.47
N VAL A 253 12.63 -21.99 -11.96
CA VAL A 253 12.81 -20.63 -11.47
C VAL A 253 13.66 -20.63 -10.19
N MET A 254 13.31 -21.50 -9.23
CA MET A 254 14.08 -21.65 -7.99
C MET A 254 15.52 -22.11 -8.24
N THR A 255 15.74 -22.97 -9.24
CA THR A 255 17.09 -23.40 -9.64
C THR A 255 17.89 -22.25 -10.22
N ALA A 256 17.27 -21.42 -11.06
CA ALA A 256 17.91 -20.23 -11.63
C ALA A 256 18.26 -19.23 -10.51
N LEU A 257 17.31 -18.93 -9.64
CA LEU A 257 17.48 -18.00 -8.52
C LEU A 257 18.65 -18.44 -7.63
N THR A 258 18.59 -19.65 -7.07
CA THR A 258 19.62 -20.16 -6.13
C THR A 258 20.96 -20.46 -6.79
N GLY A 259 20.97 -20.68 -8.10
CA GLY A 259 22.20 -20.85 -8.90
C GLY A 259 23.00 -19.55 -9.04
N LYS A 260 22.33 -18.39 -9.03
CA LYS A 260 22.98 -17.08 -9.12
C LYS A 260 23.10 -16.39 -7.77
N TYR A 261 22.10 -16.54 -6.91
CA TYR A 261 22.01 -15.92 -5.59
C TYR A 261 22.03 -17.03 -4.53
N SER A 262 23.20 -17.28 -3.97
CA SER A 262 23.38 -18.34 -2.96
C SER A 262 22.61 -18.02 -1.68
N THR A 263 21.89 -19.00 -1.14
CA THR A 263 21.18 -18.87 0.15
C THR A 263 22.11 -18.65 1.36
N SER A 264 23.42 -18.80 1.20
CA SER A 264 24.41 -18.43 2.21
C SER A 264 24.76 -16.94 2.19
N GLU A 265 24.41 -16.23 1.12
CA GLU A 265 24.72 -14.82 0.91
C GLU A 265 23.45 -13.96 0.83
N TRP A 266 22.34 -14.54 0.39
CA TRP A 266 21.07 -13.86 0.14
C TRP A 266 19.91 -14.57 0.82
N ARG A 267 18.98 -13.78 1.32
CA ARG A 267 17.67 -14.21 1.84
C ARG A 267 16.58 -13.66 0.93
N VAL A 268 15.58 -14.44 0.64
CA VAL A 268 14.36 -13.96 -0.01
C VAL A 268 13.49 -13.31 1.07
N GLU A 269 13.21 -12.04 0.93
CA GLU A 269 12.30 -11.30 1.80
C GLU A 269 10.88 -11.39 1.27
N ASP A 270 10.71 -11.23 -0.04
CA ASP A 270 9.43 -11.36 -0.71
C ASP A 270 9.53 -12.11 -2.03
N ALA A 271 8.44 -12.74 -2.44
CA ALA A 271 8.33 -13.49 -3.68
C ALA A 271 6.92 -13.40 -4.26
N GLU A 272 6.84 -12.86 -5.46
CA GLU A 272 5.59 -12.65 -6.18
C GLU A 272 5.62 -13.30 -7.55
N GLU A 273 4.44 -13.71 -8.04
CA GLU A 273 4.19 -14.06 -9.44
C GLU A 273 3.38 -12.95 -10.09
N PHE A 274 3.80 -12.55 -11.27
CA PHE A 274 3.09 -11.60 -12.09
C PHE A 274 2.63 -12.28 -13.39
N GLU A 275 1.34 -12.23 -13.67
CA GLU A 275 0.73 -12.78 -14.87
C GLU A 275 -0.12 -11.72 -15.59
N SER A 276 0.10 -11.57 -16.90
CA SER A 276 -0.70 -10.77 -17.80
C SER A 276 -0.80 -11.47 -19.17
N ALA A 277 -1.58 -10.93 -20.10
CA ALA A 277 -1.64 -11.46 -21.46
C ALA A 277 -0.29 -11.42 -22.20
N ALA A 278 0.61 -10.53 -21.83
CA ALA A 278 1.90 -10.31 -22.49
C ALA A 278 3.09 -10.87 -21.71
N ASN A 279 3.03 -10.87 -20.38
CA ASN A 279 4.15 -11.19 -19.51
C ASN A 279 3.73 -12.18 -18.42
N HIS A 280 4.64 -13.12 -18.13
CA HIS A 280 4.50 -14.03 -17.00
C HIS A 280 5.88 -14.27 -16.40
N TYR A 281 6.10 -13.81 -15.17
CA TYR A 281 7.39 -13.85 -14.48
C TYR A 281 7.22 -13.89 -12.97
N PHE A 282 8.33 -14.15 -12.28
CA PHE A 282 8.45 -14.10 -10.83
C PHE A 282 9.35 -12.92 -10.45
N CYS A 283 8.97 -12.20 -9.42
CA CYS A 283 9.75 -11.17 -8.76
C CYS A 283 10.21 -11.69 -7.39
N PHE A 284 11.47 -11.50 -7.06
CA PHE A 284 12.02 -11.81 -5.76
C PHE A 284 12.72 -10.58 -5.20
N GLU A 285 12.33 -10.17 -4.02
CA GLU A 285 13.10 -9.22 -3.23
C GLU A 285 14.13 -10.00 -2.40
N LEU A 286 15.40 -9.69 -2.61
CA LEU A 286 16.51 -10.37 -1.96
C LEU A 286 17.27 -9.42 -1.05
N GLU A 287 17.42 -9.79 0.22
CA GLU A 287 18.29 -9.12 1.17
C GLU A 287 19.63 -9.86 1.27
N ARG A 288 20.72 -9.10 1.25
CA ARG A 288 22.06 -9.66 1.40
C ARG A 288 22.40 -9.94 2.87
N LEU A 289 22.65 -11.19 3.18
CA LEU A 289 23.12 -11.61 4.50
C LEU A 289 24.53 -11.07 4.77
N GLN A 290 24.80 -10.63 6.02
CA GLN A 290 26.11 -10.12 6.46
C GLN A 290 26.57 -8.82 5.76
N SER A 291 25.70 -8.12 5.05
CA SER A 291 25.95 -6.74 4.68
C SER A 291 25.90 -5.86 5.94
N ALA A 292 26.77 -4.86 6.03
CA ALA A 292 26.69 -3.82 7.08
C ALA A 292 25.52 -2.86 6.79
N TRP A 293 24.85 -3.03 5.65
CA TRP A 293 23.81 -2.18 5.07
C TRP A 293 22.64 -3.05 4.63
N ASP A 294 21.44 -2.51 4.61
CA ASP A 294 20.29 -3.11 3.95
C ASP A 294 20.57 -3.12 2.44
N ASP A 295 21.16 -4.21 1.96
CA ASP A 295 21.55 -4.40 0.56
C ASP A 295 20.47 -5.29 -0.07
N GLU A 296 19.40 -4.66 -0.53
CA GLU A 296 18.24 -5.31 -1.14
C GLU A 296 18.26 -5.13 -2.65
N ILE A 297 17.86 -6.17 -3.35
CA ILE A 297 17.72 -6.14 -4.82
C ILE A 297 16.47 -6.87 -5.29
N ASP A 298 15.82 -6.32 -6.30
CA ASP A 298 14.77 -7.00 -7.04
C ASP A 298 15.35 -7.87 -8.15
N VAL A 299 14.88 -9.10 -8.22
CA VAL A 299 15.28 -10.08 -9.22
C VAL A 299 14.07 -10.58 -9.96
N TYR A 300 14.09 -10.46 -11.30
CA TYR A 300 13.00 -10.89 -12.16
C TYR A 300 13.41 -12.11 -12.97
N ILE A 301 12.59 -13.16 -12.93
CA ILE A 301 12.85 -14.44 -13.60
C ILE A 301 11.57 -14.87 -14.32
N SER A 302 11.68 -15.11 -15.64
CA SER A 302 10.56 -15.65 -16.42
C SER A 302 10.24 -17.09 -16.02
N VAL A 303 9.08 -17.58 -16.42
CA VAL A 303 8.59 -18.94 -16.07
C VAL A 303 9.51 -20.08 -16.56
N ASP A 304 10.39 -19.81 -17.55
CA ASP A 304 11.37 -20.77 -18.05
C ASP A 304 12.73 -20.72 -17.31
N GLY A 305 12.85 -19.86 -16.28
CA GLY A 305 14.08 -19.69 -15.50
C GLY A 305 15.09 -18.71 -16.08
N THR A 306 14.71 -17.93 -17.09
CA THR A 306 15.59 -16.90 -17.67
C THR A 306 15.50 -15.61 -16.83
N PHE A 307 16.66 -15.05 -16.43
CA PHE A 307 16.68 -13.72 -15.81
C PHE A 307 16.30 -12.66 -16.83
N ILE A 308 15.40 -11.77 -16.43
CA ILE A 308 14.93 -10.66 -17.26
C ILE A 308 15.22 -9.33 -16.57
N GLU A 309 15.34 -8.26 -17.35
CA GLU A 309 15.34 -6.90 -16.78
C GLU A 309 13.98 -6.61 -16.14
N ARG A 310 13.92 -5.62 -15.25
CA ARG A 310 12.66 -5.20 -14.62
C ARG A 310 11.60 -5.01 -15.70
N PRO A 311 10.53 -5.83 -15.71
CA PRO A 311 9.48 -5.70 -16.70
C PRO A 311 8.70 -4.40 -16.50
N GLN A 312 8.25 -3.81 -17.60
CA GLN A 312 7.28 -2.72 -17.51
C GLN A 312 5.92 -3.29 -17.14
N ASN A 313 5.22 -2.65 -16.23
CA ASN A 313 3.83 -3.01 -15.92
C ASN A 313 2.97 -2.93 -17.18
N PRO A 314 1.99 -3.83 -17.36
CA PRO A 314 1.05 -3.75 -18.47
C PRO A 314 0.34 -2.39 -18.43
N GLU A 315 0.26 -1.74 -19.58
CA GLU A 315 -0.55 -0.53 -19.71
C GLU A 315 -2.02 -0.90 -19.44
N ILE A 316 -2.63 -0.28 -18.44
CA ILE A 316 -4.08 -0.33 -18.27
C ILE A 316 -4.66 0.58 -19.34
N PRO A 317 -5.48 0.05 -20.29
CA PRO A 317 -6.09 0.91 -21.30
C PRO A 317 -6.94 1.99 -20.64
N GLY A 318 -6.45 3.26 -20.67
CA GLY A 318 -7.05 4.38 -19.97
C GLY A 318 -6.73 4.49 -18.47
N GLY A 319 -5.93 3.61 -17.90
CA GLY A 319 -5.31 3.74 -16.58
C GLY A 319 -4.07 4.65 -16.64
N GLU A 320 -3.49 4.94 -15.48
CA GLU A 320 -2.35 5.85 -15.35
C GLU A 320 -1.11 5.49 -16.19
N GLY A 321 -1.10 4.39 -16.93
CA GLY A 321 -0.01 3.95 -17.80
C GLY A 321 -0.33 3.85 -19.29
N GLY A 322 -1.58 3.99 -19.74
CA GLY A 322 -1.98 3.80 -21.14
C GLY A 322 -2.56 5.06 -21.78
N ASN A 323 -1.81 5.65 -22.72
CA ASN A 323 -2.25 6.68 -23.69
C ASN A 323 -3.19 7.76 -23.11
N VAL A 324 -2.81 8.31 -21.94
CA VAL A 324 -3.48 9.47 -21.36
C VAL A 324 -3.40 10.57 -22.40
N PRO A 325 -4.50 11.19 -22.83
CA PRO A 325 -4.43 12.29 -23.76
C PRO A 325 -3.68 13.45 -23.11
N VAL A 326 -2.37 13.46 -23.28
CA VAL A 326 -1.51 14.58 -22.95
C VAL A 326 -1.61 15.53 -24.15
N ALA A 327 -1.81 16.80 -23.87
CA ALA A 327 -1.84 17.81 -24.93
C ALA A 327 -0.56 17.73 -25.79
N GLU A 328 -0.71 17.92 -27.09
CA GLU A 328 0.38 17.71 -28.06
C GLU A 328 1.63 18.60 -27.79
N ASP A 329 1.39 19.78 -27.21
CA ASP A 329 2.45 20.70 -26.77
C ASP A 329 3.28 20.12 -25.60
N LEU A 330 2.63 19.46 -24.64
CA LEU A 330 3.29 18.80 -23.51
C LEU A 330 4.07 17.56 -23.94
N LEU A 331 3.50 16.73 -24.82
CA LEU A 331 4.21 15.60 -25.43
C LEU A 331 5.43 16.06 -26.21
N THR A 332 5.28 17.15 -26.97
CA THR A 332 6.39 17.74 -27.72
C THR A 332 7.49 18.21 -26.78
N PHE A 333 7.15 18.86 -25.69
CA PHE A 333 8.11 19.26 -24.66
C PHE A 333 8.83 18.03 -24.07
N ILE A 334 8.06 17.03 -23.65
CA ILE A 334 8.62 15.80 -23.05
C ILE A 334 9.59 15.12 -24.00
N GLN A 335 9.24 14.96 -25.28
CA GLN A 335 10.12 14.34 -26.26
C GLN A 335 11.37 15.19 -26.61
N GLN A 336 11.28 16.51 -26.49
CA GLN A 336 12.43 17.40 -26.68
C GLN A 336 13.38 17.36 -25.48
N GLN A 337 12.85 17.34 -24.27
CA GLN A 337 13.63 17.33 -23.03
C GLN A 337 14.12 15.93 -22.67
N TYR A 338 13.28 14.92 -22.87
CA TYR A 338 13.50 13.52 -22.51
C TYR A 338 13.30 12.63 -23.75
N SER A 339 14.25 12.69 -24.69
CA SER A 339 14.16 11.95 -25.95
C SER A 339 14.02 10.45 -25.73
N GLY A 340 12.96 9.85 -26.27
CA GLY A 340 12.65 8.44 -26.08
C GLY A 340 11.86 8.11 -24.81
N ALA A 341 11.46 9.14 -24.05
CA ALA A 341 10.59 8.94 -22.90
C ALA A 341 9.22 8.38 -23.31
N VAL A 342 8.68 7.49 -22.48
CA VAL A 342 7.32 6.96 -22.60
C VAL A 342 6.49 7.56 -21.48
N VAL A 343 5.34 8.15 -21.80
CA VAL A 343 4.39 8.63 -20.78
C VAL A 343 3.71 7.42 -20.17
N ILE A 344 3.75 7.33 -18.85
CA ILE A 344 3.19 6.21 -18.07
C ILE A 344 2.09 6.64 -17.11
N GLY A 345 1.89 7.95 -16.88
CA GLY A 345 0.85 8.44 -15.98
C GLY A 345 0.59 9.92 -16.17
N LYS A 346 -0.57 10.38 -15.66
CA LYS A 346 -0.95 11.79 -15.61
C LYS A 346 -1.90 12.03 -14.45
N GLU A 347 -1.57 12.98 -13.62
CA GLU A 347 -2.43 13.37 -12.51
C GLU A 347 -2.39 14.88 -12.26
N TYR A 348 -3.26 15.38 -11.38
CA TYR A 348 -3.19 16.74 -10.89
C TYR A 348 -2.90 16.72 -9.40
N ASP A 349 -1.77 17.28 -9.02
CA ASP A 349 -1.33 17.39 -7.64
C ASP A 349 -0.92 18.83 -7.33
N ASP A 350 -1.33 19.37 -6.17
CA ASP A 350 -1.03 20.72 -5.70
C ASP A 350 -1.25 21.85 -6.75
N GLY A 351 -2.24 21.66 -7.63
CA GLY A 351 -2.56 22.62 -8.71
C GLY A 351 -1.60 22.55 -9.90
N LEU A 352 -0.70 21.58 -9.93
CA LEU A 352 0.17 21.27 -11.06
C LEU A 352 -0.38 20.05 -11.81
N LEU A 353 -0.17 20.03 -13.12
CA LEU A 353 -0.34 18.86 -13.94
C LEU A 353 0.96 18.05 -13.87
N GLU A 354 0.92 16.88 -13.31
CA GLU A 354 2.02 15.93 -13.25
C GLU A 354 1.89 14.89 -14.38
N ILE A 355 2.97 14.68 -15.12
CA ILE A 355 3.06 13.64 -16.13
C ILE A 355 4.22 12.72 -15.74
N LYS A 356 3.89 11.47 -15.41
CA LYS A 356 4.89 10.43 -15.12
C LYS A 356 5.42 9.87 -16.44
N ILE A 357 6.75 9.81 -16.55
CA ILE A 357 7.44 9.26 -17.72
C ILE A 357 8.45 8.21 -17.30
N SER A 358 8.60 7.17 -18.13
CA SER A 358 9.75 6.27 -18.07
C SER A 358 10.81 6.77 -19.04
N HIS A 359 12.02 7.07 -18.55
CA HIS A 359 13.12 7.57 -19.34
C HIS A 359 14.46 7.06 -18.81
N ASN A 360 15.23 6.34 -19.65
CA ASN A 360 16.54 5.78 -19.31
C ASN A 360 16.54 4.89 -18.04
N GLY A 361 15.47 4.11 -17.84
CA GLY A 361 15.34 3.23 -16.68
C GLY A 361 14.90 3.91 -15.38
N LEU A 362 14.62 5.22 -15.43
CA LEU A 362 14.09 6.00 -14.30
C LEU A 362 12.63 6.38 -14.54
N ILE A 363 11.86 6.42 -13.49
CA ILE A 363 10.53 7.05 -13.48
C ILE A 363 10.74 8.51 -13.09
N LYS A 364 10.22 9.42 -13.91
CA LYS A 364 10.33 10.87 -13.70
C LYS A 364 8.94 11.49 -13.66
N GLU A 365 8.74 12.42 -12.75
CA GLU A 365 7.51 13.19 -12.57
C GLU A 365 7.72 14.60 -13.17
N VAL A 366 7.16 14.83 -14.35
CA VAL A 366 7.27 16.11 -15.08
C VAL A 366 6.08 16.98 -14.75
N LYS A 367 6.30 18.09 -14.03
CA LYS A 367 5.22 18.95 -13.51
C LYS A 367 5.06 20.24 -14.30
N PHE A 368 3.81 20.53 -14.66
CA PHE A 368 3.42 21.71 -15.44
C PHE A 368 2.40 22.56 -14.69
N ASN A 369 2.48 23.87 -14.83
CA ASN A 369 1.49 24.79 -14.27
C ASN A 369 0.20 24.84 -15.14
N GLY A 370 -0.83 25.54 -14.66
CA GLY A 370 -2.11 25.68 -15.37
C GLY A 370 -2.03 26.38 -16.75
N ARG A 371 -0.84 26.78 -17.20
CA ARG A 371 -0.56 27.34 -18.55
C ARG A 371 0.28 26.39 -19.41
N ASN A 372 0.37 25.12 -19.01
CA ASN A 372 1.22 24.11 -19.67
C ASN A 372 2.73 24.48 -19.70
N GLN A 373 3.20 25.30 -18.76
CA GLN A 373 4.60 25.61 -18.66
C GLN A 373 5.26 24.67 -17.68
N TRP A 374 6.37 24.04 -18.10
CA TRP A 374 7.17 23.17 -17.25
C TRP A 374 7.70 23.94 -16.03
N VAL A 375 7.46 23.35 -14.85
CA VAL A 375 7.87 23.92 -13.55
C VAL A 375 9.09 23.19 -13.02
N LYS A 376 9.01 21.86 -12.94
CA LYS A 376 10.06 20.98 -12.46
C LYS A 376 9.86 19.56 -12.94
N THR A 377 10.93 18.76 -12.82
CA THR A 377 10.89 17.30 -12.94
C THR A 377 11.58 16.69 -11.73
N GLU A 378 10.95 15.73 -11.08
CA GLU A 378 11.47 15.04 -9.90
C GLU A 378 11.67 13.56 -10.22
N TYR A 379 12.74 12.96 -9.68
CA TYR A 379 13.00 11.52 -9.82
C TYR A 379 14.05 11.02 -8.84
N ASP A 380 13.92 9.76 -8.45
CA ASP A 380 14.88 9.06 -7.59
C ASP A 380 16.11 8.61 -8.37
N ILE A 381 17.26 8.62 -7.70
CA ILE A 381 18.53 8.08 -8.19
C ILE A 381 18.91 6.90 -7.32
N TYR A 382 18.98 5.71 -7.93
CA TYR A 382 19.18 4.47 -7.18
C TYR A 382 20.65 4.09 -7.00
N ASN A 383 21.55 4.60 -7.84
CA ASN A 383 22.99 4.32 -7.74
C ASN A 383 23.79 5.59 -7.52
N TYR A 384 24.70 5.58 -6.57
CA TYR A 384 25.60 6.70 -6.29
C TYR A 384 26.42 7.12 -7.52
N GLU A 385 26.80 6.16 -8.35
CA GLU A 385 27.61 6.43 -9.57
C GLU A 385 26.80 7.16 -10.66
N ASP A 386 25.48 7.19 -10.58
CA ASP A 386 24.60 7.92 -11.49
C ASP A 386 24.51 9.41 -11.14
N LEU A 387 24.96 9.81 -9.93
CA LEU A 387 25.12 11.23 -9.60
C LEU A 387 26.21 11.88 -10.47
N PRO A 388 26.04 13.14 -10.89
CA PRO A 388 27.08 13.87 -11.60
C PRO A 388 28.42 13.89 -10.84
N LEU A 389 29.52 13.80 -11.58
CA LEU A 389 30.86 13.80 -10.96
C LEU A 389 31.11 15.00 -10.05
N ALA A 390 30.59 16.19 -10.42
CA ALA A 390 30.71 17.39 -9.60
C ALA A 390 30.02 17.25 -8.24
N VAL A 391 28.81 16.66 -8.21
CA VAL A 391 28.04 16.38 -6.99
C VAL A 391 28.82 15.38 -6.11
N ARG A 392 29.26 14.26 -6.69
CA ARG A 392 30.05 13.24 -5.98
C ARG A 392 31.34 13.83 -5.40
N THR A 393 32.03 14.67 -6.15
CA THR A 393 33.26 15.34 -5.67
C THR A 393 33.01 16.22 -4.47
N THR A 394 31.87 16.92 -4.43
CA THR A 394 31.49 17.76 -3.28
C THR A 394 31.14 16.92 -2.06
N LEU A 395 30.38 15.84 -2.24
CA LEU A 395 30.06 14.90 -1.17
C LEU A 395 31.35 14.28 -0.57
N GLU A 396 32.24 13.75 -1.42
CA GLU A 396 33.47 13.08 -1.01
C GLU A 396 34.47 14.03 -0.33
N ALA A 397 34.38 15.32 -0.58
CA ALA A 397 35.18 16.33 0.09
C ALA A 397 34.66 16.73 1.49
N ASP A 398 33.40 16.39 1.78
CA ASP A 398 32.80 16.68 3.09
C ASP A 398 33.18 15.61 4.12
N LYS A 399 33.62 16.06 5.30
CA LYS A 399 34.12 15.19 6.38
C LYS A 399 33.05 14.30 7.01
N ASP A 400 31.77 14.66 6.89
CA ASP A 400 30.64 13.97 7.46
C ASP A 400 30.01 13.01 6.44
N PHE A 401 30.45 13.08 5.18
CA PHE A 401 29.99 12.16 4.13
C PHE A 401 30.51 10.75 4.40
N GLN A 402 29.60 9.78 4.35
CA GLN A 402 29.91 8.37 4.41
C GLN A 402 29.10 7.67 3.31
N LYS A 403 29.74 6.78 2.53
CA LYS A 403 29.06 5.93 1.54
C LYS A 403 28.28 4.83 2.26
N VAL A 404 27.16 5.23 2.82
CA VAL A 404 26.26 4.41 3.65
C VAL A 404 24.87 4.47 3.03
N LYS A 405 23.86 3.95 3.70
CA LYS A 405 22.48 4.04 3.24
C LYS A 405 22.17 5.49 2.82
N MET A 406 21.81 5.67 1.55
CA MET A 406 21.53 6.98 0.97
C MET A 406 20.20 6.93 0.25
N GLU A 407 19.40 7.96 0.44
CA GLU A 407 18.29 8.30 -0.44
C GLU A 407 18.71 9.48 -1.30
N MET A 408 18.50 9.38 -2.60
CA MET A 408 18.99 10.38 -3.55
C MET A 408 17.88 10.74 -4.53
N GLU A 409 17.55 12.02 -4.57
CA GLU A 409 16.51 12.57 -5.45
C GLU A 409 17.11 13.70 -6.29
N ALA A 410 16.67 13.84 -7.53
CA ALA A 410 16.97 14.96 -8.39
C ALA A 410 15.72 15.79 -8.67
N THR A 411 15.83 17.11 -8.51
CA THR A 411 14.84 18.09 -8.96
C THR A 411 15.43 18.93 -10.08
N GLU A 412 14.98 18.70 -11.32
CA GLU A 412 15.31 19.52 -12.47
C GLU A 412 14.32 20.70 -12.58
N THR A 413 14.82 21.92 -12.81
CA THR A 413 14.01 23.12 -13.03
C THR A 413 14.51 23.85 -14.28
N PRO A 414 13.78 24.86 -14.81
CA PRO A 414 14.27 25.68 -15.92
C PRO A 414 15.61 26.40 -15.67
N SER A 415 16.01 26.54 -14.41
CA SER A 415 17.21 27.29 -14.02
C SER A 415 18.37 26.43 -13.59
N ASP A 416 18.14 25.29 -12.98
CA ASP A 416 19.18 24.45 -12.36
C ASP A 416 18.63 23.05 -12.06
N THR A 417 19.52 22.08 -11.84
CA THR A 417 19.19 20.78 -11.26
C THR A 417 19.81 20.69 -9.86
N VAL A 418 18.99 20.36 -8.88
CA VAL A 418 19.40 20.16 -7.48
C VAL A 418 19.28 18.69 -7.12
N TYR A 419 20.33 18.16 -6.52
CA TYR A 419 20.38 16.80 -5.99
C TYR A 419 20.24 16.87 -4.47
N LYS A 420 19.19 16.26 -3.94
CA LYS A 420 18.96 16.04 -2.52
C LYS A 420 19.52 14.66 -2.18
N ILE A 421 20.47 14.62 -1.26
CA ILE A 421 21.08 13.37 -0.80
C ILE A 421 20.89 13.28 0.72
N GLU A 422 20.17 12.30 1.17
CA GLU A 422 19.97 12.00 2.59
C GLU A 422 20.81 10.78 2.95
N ILE A 423 21.59 10.91 4.03
CA ILE A 423 22.52 9.89 4.49
C ILE A 423 22.18 9.55 5.92
N GLU A 424 21.77 8.33 6.17
CA GLU A 424 21.56 7.82 7.52
C GLU A 424 22.89 7.31 8.10
N THR A 425 23.39 7.97 9.13
CA THR A 425 24.55 7.51 9.89
C THR A 425 24.12 6.96 11.26
N SER A 426 25.02 6.26 11.94
CA SER A 426 24.74 5.75 13.30
C SER A 426 24.50 6.84 14.37
N ARG A 427 24.59 8.12 14.01
CA ARG A 427 24.50 9.26 14.94
C ARG A 427 23.48 10.31 14.57
N ALA A 428 23.22 10.51 13.28
CA ALA A 428 22.31 11.52 12.76
C ALA A 428 22.03 11.23 11.30
N GLU A 429 20.91 11.68 10.81
CA GLU A 429 20.63 11.81 9.39
C GLU A 429 21.22 13.13 8.88
N VAL A 430 21.88 13.10 7.72
CA VAL A 430 22.53 14.29 7.14
C VAL A 430 21.97 14.49 5.73
N GLN A 431 21.29 15.61 5.53
CA GLN A 431 20.78 16.00 4.21
C GLN A 431 21.75 16.98 3.53
N TYR A 432 22.01 16.72 2.24
CA TYR A 432 22.77 17.61 1.36
C TYR A 432 21.89 18.02 0.19
N ASN A 433 21.86 19.32 -0.15
CA ASN A 433 21.34 19.82 -1.42
C ASN A 433 22.49 20.40 -2.22
N ILE A 434 22.79 19.77 -3.36
CA ILE A 434 23.94 20.13 -4.21
C ILE A 434 23.42 20.33 -5.62
N ASN A 435 23.82 21.39 -6.31
CA ASN A 435 23.43 21.59 -7.70
C ASN A 435 24.30 20.80 -8.69
N ASP A 436 23.92 20.75 -9.97
CA ASP A 436 24.61 20.01 -11.02
C ASP A 436 26.07 20.44 -11.24
N ALA A 437 26.38 21.71 -10.94
CA ALA A 437 27.74 22.24 -10.95
C ALA A 437 28.57 21.83 -9.72
N GLY A 438 27.99 21.10 -8.75
CA GLY A 438 28.65 20.67 -7.53
C GLY A 438 28.69 21.72 -6.41
N ALA A 439 27.92 22.81 -6.51
CA ALA A 439 27.84 23.77 -5.41
C ALA A 439 26.93 23.25 -4.30
N LEU A 440 27.45 23.17 -3.08
CA LEU A 440 26.65 22.85 -1.88
C LEU A 440 25.72 24.03 -1.58
N LEU A 441 24.41 23.81 -1.72
CA LEU A 441 23.39 24.83 -1.49
C LEU A 441 22.89 24.80 -0.05
N HIS A 442 22.76 23.61 0.53
CA HIS A 442 22.26 23.38 1.87
C HIS A 442 22.86 22.12 2.46
N LYS A 443 23.07 22.12 3.78
CA LYS A 443 23.41 20.95 4.55
C LYS A 443 22.71 21.05 5.92
N GLU A 444 21.98 20.00 6.27
CA GLU A 444 21.23 19.92 7.51
C GLU A 444 21.50 18.60 8.23
N TYR A 445 21.32 18.59 9.54
CA TYR A 445 21.40 17.41 10.39
C TYR A 445 20.05 17.22 11.06
N GLU A 446 19.42 16.10 10.85
CA GLU A 446 18.24 15.67 11.58
C GLU A 446 18.68 14.76 12.75
N GLU A 447 18.22 15.10 13.98
CA GLU A 447 18.56 14.37 15.22
C GLU A 447 17.58 13.22 15.48
#